data_f13852ec017a27036851036afac17bb5
#
_entry.id   f13852ec017a27036851036afac17bb5
#
_cell.length_a   1.000
_cell.length_b   1.000
_cell.length_c   1.000
_cell.angle_alpha   90.00
_cell.angle_beta   90.00
_cell.angle_gamma   90.00
#
_symmetry.space_group_name_H-M   'P 1'
#
loop_
_entity.id
_entity.type
_entity.pdbx_description
1 polymer ?
#
loop_
_entity_poly.entity_id
_entity_poly.type
_entity_poly.pdbx_seq_one_letter_code
_entity_poly.pdbx_strand_id
1 'polypeptide(L)'
;MFYGLHVGTHSGGKLYKKEILLQYPYPEGMIYEDLAVAYEHIAACKEIAISDLNLYKYYRRAGSIVNSKYSDRLLDFYKAMEWNRDYVERDYPDDQEMKKAVNTRYVFNGLHVVHALLGSQMYDQVNKIRKEYRRYWKDILVNSHITRKNKLKYLLLLLSPHLYQKVRAKLG
;
A
#
# COMPACT_ATOMS: atom_id res chain seq x y z
N MET A 1 8.09 8.95 1.16
CA MET A 1 7.15 8.18 1.94
C MET A 1 6.38 7.14 1.12
N PHE A 2 5.74 7.48 -0.01
CA PHE A 2 5.01 6.52 -0.85
C PHE A 2 5.85 5.31 -1.27
N TYR A 3 7.14 5.45 -1.46
CA TYR A 3 8.05 4.34 -1.70
C TYR A 3 8.48 3.58 -0.44
N GLY A 4 8.04 4.00 0.76
CA GLY A 4 8.32 3.31 2.03
C GLY A 4 9.77 3.40 2.51
N LEU A 5 10.54 4.40 2.07
CA LEU A 5 11.99 4.44 2.30
C LEU A 5 12.39 4.85 3.73
N HIS A 6 11.63 5.73 4.40
CA HIS A 6 12.07 6.29 5.69
C HIS A 6 11.00 6.19 6.79
N VAL A 7 9.75 6.45 6.48
CA VAL A 7 8.64 6.44 7.44
C VAL A 7 7.55 5.48 6.99
N GLY A 8 7.24 4.50 7.83
CA GLY A 8 6.11 3.59 7.60
C GLY A 8 4.76 4.27 7.88
N THR A 9 3.67 3.71 7.39
CA THR A 9 2.32 4.23 7.61
C THR A 9 1.70 3.80 8.94
N HIS A 10 2.15 2.68 9.53
CA HIS A 10 1.61 2.16 10.78
C HIS A 10 1.61 3.23 11.90
N SER A 11 0.58 3.25 12.71
CA SER A 11 0.38 4.23 13.79
C SER A 11 1.31 4.00 14.99
N GLY A 12 1.72 2.75 15.23
CA GLY A 12 2.58 2.38 16.36
C GLY A 12 3.98 2.99 16.27
N GLY A 13 4.55 3.36 17.44
CA GLY A 13 5.87 3.95 17.51
C GLY A 13 5.96 5.41 17.06
N LYS A 14 4.84 6.11 16.98
CA LYS A 14 4.76 7.53 16.59
C LYS A 14 4.08 8.37 17.67
N LEU A 15 4.53 9.59 17.81
CA LEU A 15 3.90 10.63 18.62
C LEU A 15 3.44 11.76 17.71
N TYR A 16 2.21 12.18 17.87
CA TYR A 16 1.58 13.26 17.11
C TYR A 16 1.13 14.39 18.01
N LYS A 17 1.15 15.61 17.50
CA LYS A 17 0.38 16.69 18.12
C LYS A 17 -1.10 16.34 18.02
N LYS A 18 -1.84 16.54 19.12
CA LYS A 18 -3.27 16.20 19.21
C LYS A 18 -4.10 16.85 18.09
N GLU A 19 -3.76 18.09 17.73
CA GLU A 19 -4.46 18.87 16.70
C GLU A 19 -4.42 18.18 15.34
N ILE A 20 -3.30 17.52 14.99
CA ILE A 20 -3.17 16.77 13.73
C ILE A 20 -4.14 15.60 13.69
N LEU A 21 -4.25 14.85 14.79
CA LEU A 21 -5.18 13.71 14.86
C LEU A 21 -6.64 14.13 14.90
N LEU A 22 -6.95 15.32 15.45
CA LEU A 22 -8.30 15.89 15.42
C LEU A 22 -8.67 16.41 14.04
N GLN A 23 -7.70 16.95 13.28
CA GLN A 23 -7.92 17.45 11.93
C GLN A 23 -8.06 16.32 10.90
N TYR A 24 -7.29 15.26 11.07
CA TYR A 24 -7.25 14.08 10.19
C TYR A 24 -7.48 12.80 11.01
N PRO A 25 -8.71 12.54 11.46
CA PRO A 25 -9.02 11.38 12.29
C PRO A 25 -8.86 10.08 11.49
N TYR A 26 -8.51 9.01 12.19
CA TYR A 26 -8.51 7.67 11.59
C TYR A 26 -9.94 7.28 11.18
N PRO A 27 -10.15 6.80 9.93
CA PRO A 27 -11.47 6.34 9.51
C PRO A 27 -11.89 5.10 10.29
N GLU A 28 -13.14 5.11 10.77
CA GLU A 28 -13.71 3.98 11.51
C GLU A 28 -14.22 2.87 10.58
N GLY A 29 -14.30 1.66 11.09
CA GLY A 29 -14.94 0.52 10.42
C GLY A 29 -14.11 -0.17 9.33
N MET A 30 -12.90 0.29 9.04
CA MET A 30 -11.99 -0.34 8.05
C MET A 30 -10.69 -0.79 8.69
N ILE A 31 -10.01 -1.76 8.10
CA ILE A 31 -8.59 -2.03 8.35
C ILE A 31 -7.75 -1.19 7.37
N TYR A 32 -6.48 -0.94 7.67
CA TYR A 32 -5.61 0.02 6.98
C TYR A 32 -6.03 1.50 7.19
N GLU A 33 -6.69 1.78 8.30
CA GLU A 33 -7.05 3.13 8.73
C GLU A 33 -5.83 4.05 8.84
N ASP A 34 -4.71 3.49 9.30
CA ASP A 34 -3.44 4.18 9.39
C ASP A 34 -2.84 4.51 8.00
N LEU A 35 -2.96 3.60 7.05
CA LEU A 35 -2.54 3.85 5.67
C LEU A 35 -3.37 4.97 5.03
N ALA A 36 -4.67 5.05 5.32
CA ALA A 36 -5.55 6.04 4.72
C ALA A 36 -5.11 7.48 5.02
N VAL A 37 -4.70 7.78 6.26
CA VAL A 37 -4.44 9.16 6.71
C VAL A 37 -2.97 9.47 7.00
N ALA A 38 -2.06 8.50 6.95
CA ALA A 38 -0.66 8.71 7.32
C ALA A 38 0.03 9.83 6.54
N TYR A 39 -0.37 10.05 5.28
CA TYR A 39 0.23 11.07 4.43
C TYR A 39 -0.24 12.46 4.80
N GLU A 40 -1.52 12.62 5.14
CA GLU A 40 -2.08 13.88 5.65
C GLU A 40 -1.46 14.23 7.00
N HIS A 41 -1.31 13.27 7.90
CA HIS A 41 -0.62 13.47 9.17
C HIS A 41 0.81 14.00 9.00
N ILE A 42 1.56 13.43 8.05
CA ILE A 42 2.95 13.85 7.80
C ILE A 42 3.00 15.19 7.10
N ALA A 43 2.13 15.45 6.14
CA ALA A 43 2.06 16.73 5.44
C ALA A 43 1.66 17.89 6.36
N ALA A 44 0.85 17.61 7.39
CA ALA A 44 0.47 18.61 8.40
C ALA A 44 1.60 18.94 9.39
N CYS A 45 2.69 18.15 9.42
CA CYS A 45 3.83 18.43 10.28
C CYS A 45 4.76 19.47 9.67
N LYS A 46 5.14 20.50 10.45
CA LYS A 46 6.21 21.43 10.08
C LYS A 46 7.58 20.76 10.17
N GLU A 47 7.76 19.87 11.15
CA GLU A 47 8.99 19.16 11.42
C GLU A 47 8.67 17.71 11.84
N ILE A 48 9.56 16.79 11.48
CA ILE A 48 9.47 15.39 11.84
C ILE A 48 10.81 14.98 12.45
N ALA A 49 10.80 14.55 13.72
CA ALA A 49 11.95 13.96 14.37
C ALA A 49 11.93 12.43 14.21
N ILE A 50 13.05 11.84 13.86
CA ILE A 50 13.25 10.39 13.79
C ILE A 50 14.28 10.00 14.86
N SER A 51 13.99 8.95 15.61
CA SER A 51 14.88 8.38 16.62
C SER A 51 15.24 6.95 16.28
N ASP A 52 16.51 6.60 16.42
CA ASP A 52 17.02 5.23 16.26
C ASP A 52 16.87 4.40 17.54
N LEU A 53 16.32 4.97 18.61
CA LEU A 53 16.10 4.27 19.86
C LEU A 53 14.96 3.24 19.71
N ASN A 54 15.17 2.04 20.26
CA ASN A 54 14.18 0.95 20.27
C ASN A 54 13.11 1.18 21.36
N LEU A 55 12.26 2.20 21.17
CA LEU A 55 11.26 2.62 22.16
C LEU A 55 9.90 1.92 21.99
N TYR A 56 9.69 1.21 20.88
CA TYR A 56 8.43 0.55 20.57
C TYR A 56 8.65 -0.94 20.32
N LYS A 57 7.88 -1.80 21.01
CA LYS A 57 7.95 -3.26 20.88
C LYS A 57 6.69 -3.79 20.18
N TYR A 58 6.88 -4.30 18.96
CA TYR A 58 5.80 -4.89 18.19
C TYR A 58 5.69 -6.40 18.46
N TYR A 59 4.59 -6.84 19.06
CA TYR A 59 4.32 -8.25 19.31
C TYR A 59 3.53 -8.88 18.18
N ARG A 60 4.10 -9.87 17.52
CA ARG A 60 3.37 -10.69 16.53
C ARG A 60 2.63 -11.79 17.26
N ARG A 61 1.30 -11.84 17.09
CA ARG A 61 0.43 -12.87 17.69
C ARG A 61 -0.17 -13.72 16.58
N ALA A 62 -0.34 -15.03 16.85
CA ALA A 62 -1.16 -15.90 16.01
C ALA A 62 -2.60 -15.34 15.99
N GLY A 63 -3.24 -15.33 14.82
CA GLY A 63 -4.60 -14.80 14.67
C GLY A 63 -4.71 -13.26 14.59
N SER A 64 -3.58 -12.52 14.53
CA SER A 64 -3.64 -11.09 14.23
C SER A 64 -4.15 -10.85 12.80
N ILE A 65 -4.73 -9.68 12.54
CA ILE A 65 -5.25 -9.26 11.23
C ILE A 65 -4.22 -9.49 10.11
N VAL A 66 -2.95 -9.20 10.38
CA VAL A 66 -1.83 -9.35 9.44
C VAL A 66 -1.53 -10.81 9.07
N ASN A 67 -1.86 -11.77 9.96
CA ASN A 67 -1.59 -13.20 9.79
C ASN A 67 -2.86 -14.01 9.52
N SER A 68 -4.01 -13.36 9.31
CA SER A 68 -5.27 -14.04 9.03
C SER A 68 -5.32 -14.58 7.59
N LYS A 69 -6.10 -15.64 7.38
CA LYS A 69 -6.51 -16.07 6.03
C LYS A 69 -7.27 -14.91 5.35
N TYR A 70 -7.45 -15.00 4.02
CA TYR A 70 -8.23 -14.02 3.28
C TYR A 70 -9.55 -13.71 3.99
N SER A 71 -9.84 -12.42 4.10
CA SER A 71 -11.16 -11.88 4.45
C SER A 71 -11.44 -10.70 3.53
N ASP A 72 -12.73 -10.40 3.29
CA ASP A 72 -13.13 -9.25 2.45
C ASP A 72 -12.60 -7.91 2.97
N ARG A 73 -12.30 -7.83 4.27
CA ARG A 73 -11.66 -6.67 4.89
C ARG A 73 -10.27 -6.35 4.30
N LEU A 74 -9.57 -7.32 3.72
CA LEU A 74 -8.31 -7.04 3.02
C LEU A 74 -8.48 -6.11 1.82
N LEU A 75 -9.69 -6.03 1.25
CA LEU A 75 -10.02 -5.09 0.18
C LEU A 75 -10.07 -3.64 0.65
N ASP A 76 -10.15 -3.40 1.96
CA ASP A 76 -10.05 -2.04 2.54
C ASP A 76 -8.68 -1.39 2.24
N PHE A 77 -7.66 -2.19 1.91
CA PHE A 77 -6.40 -1.68 1.37
C PHE A 77 -6.63 -0.76 0.16
N TYR A 78 -7.50 -1.17 -0.76
CA TYR A 78 -7.77 -0.37 -1.96
C TYR A 78 -8.54 0.90 -1.64
N LYS A 79 -9.48 0.85 -0.68
CA LYS A 79 -10.17 2.05 -0.17
C LYS A 79 -9.18 3.05 0.47
N ALA A 80 -8.26 2.54 1.31
CA ALA A 80 -7.21 3.38 1.90
C ALA A 80 -6.31 4.00 0.84
N MET A 81 -5.99 3.27 -0.23
CA MET A 81 -5.19 3.77 -1.33
C MET A 81 -5.94 4.75 -2.24
N GLU A 82 -7.26 4.60 -2.40
CA GLU A 82 -8.11 5.60 -3.07
C GLU A 82 -8.06 6.92 -2.29
N TRP A 83 -8.19 6.88 -0.97
CA TRP A 83 -8.02 8.06 -0.10
C TRP A 83 -6.68 8.77 -0.33
N ASN A 84 -5.59 8.01 -0.41
CA ASN A 84 -4.26 8.58 -0.70
C ASN A 84 -4.17 9.19 -2.11
N ARG A 85 -4.84 8.60 -3.10
CA ARG A 85 -4.87 9.14 -4.47
C ARG A 85 -5.67 10.44 -4.53
N ASP A 86 -6.82 10.49 -3.86
CA ASP A 86 -7.65 11.69 -3.75
C ASP A 86 -6.87 12.81 -3.06
N TYR A 87 -6.12 12.48 -2.02
CA TYR A 87 -5.21 13.42 -1.36
C TYR A 87 -4.17 13.98 -2.33
N VAL A 88 -3.49 13.11 -3.09
CA VAL A 88 -2.47 13.55 -4.06
C VAL A 88 -3.10 14.37 -5.19
N GLU A 89 -4.27 14.00 -5.68
CA GLU A 89 -4.95 14.74 -6.74
C GLU A 89 -5.43 16.12 -6.27
N ARG A 90 -5.89 16.23 -5.02
CA ARG A 90 -6.36 17.48 -4.42
C ARG A 90 -5.22 18.47 -4.11
N ASP A 91 -4.15 17.97 -3.45
CA ASP A 91 -3.12 18.83 -2.84
C ASP A 91 -1.85 18.94 -3.70
N TYR A 92 -1.66 18.01 -4.65
CA TYR A 92 -0.49 17.93 -5.54
C TYR A 92 -0.90 17.64 -7.00
N PRO A 93 -1.86 18.37 -7.58
CA PRO A 93 -2.45 18.04 -8.89
C PRO A 93 -1.44 18.03 -10.04
N ASP A 94 -0.37 18.82 -9.96
CA ASP A 94 0.65 18.93 -10.99
C ASP A 94 1.90 18.09 -10.73
N ASP A 95 2.00 17.44 -9.55
CA ASP A 95 3.17 16.62 -9.18
C ASP A 95 3.07 15.21 -9.77
N GLN A 96 3.63 15.03 -10.97
CA GLN A 96 3.65 13.75 -11.68
C GLN A 96 4.46 12.66 -10.94
N GLU A 97 5.50 13.04 -10.19
CA GLU A 97 6.30 12.08 -9.42
C GLU A 97 5.50 11.59 -8.20
N MET A 98 4.74 12.45 -7.54
CA MET A 98 3.85 12.05 -6.45
C MET A 98 2.74 11.13 -6.95
N LYS A 99 2.10 11.45 -8.10
CA LYS A 99 1.10 10.59 -8.75
C LYS A 99 1.68 9.22 -9.11
N LYS A 100 2.87 9.19 -9.70
CA LYS A 100 3.59 7.95 -10.02
C LYS A 100 3.91 7.14 -8.77
N ALA A 101 4.32 7.79 -7.69
CA ALA A 101 4.65 7.14 -6.44
C ALA A 101 3.43 6.49 -5.78
N VAL A 102 2.29 7.19 -5.70
CA VAL A 102 1.07 6.63 -5.12
C VAL A 102 0.51 5.48 -5.97
N ASN A 103 0.54 5.59 -7.31
CA ASN A 103 0.13 4.52 -8.22
C ASN A 103 1.03 3.28 -8.09
N THR A 104 2.34 3.50 -7.93
CA THR A 104 3.30 2.43 -7.68
C THR A 104 2.99 1.69 -6.38
N ARG A 105 2.70 2.43 -5.31
CA ARG A 105 2.31 1.85 -4.02
C ARG A 105 0.99 1.08 -4.11
N TYR A 106 0.00 1.63 -4.79
CA TYR A 106 -1.28 0.96 -5.05
C TYR A 106 -1.08 -0.44 -5.65
N VAL A 107 -0.20 -0.54 -6.65
CA VAL A 107 0.08 -1.82 -7.31
C VAL A 107 0.91 -2.76 -6.42
N PHE A 108 2.08 -2.32 -5.95
CA PHE A 108 3.02 -3.24 -5.30
C PHE A 108 2.65 -3.60 -3.87
N ASN A 109 2.12 -2.66 -3.10
CA ASN A 109 1.63 -3.00 -1.78
C ASN A 109 0.31 -3.78 -1.87
N GLY A 110 -0.53 -3.54 -2.90
CA GLY A 110 -1.73 -4.34 -3.14
C GLY A 110 -1.47 -5.80 -3.53
N LEU A 111 -0.22 -6.16 -3.86
CA LEU A 111 0.12 -7.56 -4.17
C LEU A 111 -0.15 -8.51 -3.00
N HIS A 112 -0.12 -8.06 -1.74
CA HIS A 112 -0.48 -8.92 -0.61
C HIS A 112 -1.95 -9.35 -0.66
N VAL A 113 -2.86 -8.46 -1.08
CA VAL A 113 -4.28 -8.78 -1.31
C VAL A 113 -4.42 -9.77 -2.46
N VAL A 114 -3.73 -9.51 -3.58
CA VAL A 114 -3.69 -10.44 -4.72
C VAL A 114 -3.19 -11.83 -4.29
N HIS A 115 -2.18 -11.90 -3.44
CA HIS A 115 -1.65 -13.17 -2.94
C HIS A 115 -2.66 -13.93 -2.08
N ALA A 116 -3.39 -13.22 -1.21
CA ALA A 116 -4.44 -13.82 -0.38
C ALA A 116 -5.58 -14.36 -1.25
N LEU A 117 -6.02 -13.57 -2.26
CA LEU A 117 -7.04 -13.98 -3.23
C LEU A 117 -6.63 -15.21 -4.04
N LEU A 118 -5.39 -15.24 -4.54
CA LEU A 118 -4.84 -16.40 -5.26
C LEU A 118 -4.76 -17.64 -4.38
N GLY A 119 -4.37 -17.48 -3.10
CA GLY A 119 -4.35 -18.55 -2.12
C GLY A 119 -5.74 -19.11 -1.81
N SER A 120 -6.78 -18.30 -1.96
CA SER A 120 -8.20 -18.67 -1.79
C SER A 120 -8.90 -19.01 -3.12
N GLN A 121 -8.16 -19.11 -4.22
CA GLN A 121 -8.66 -19.43 -5.58
C GLN A 121 -9.71 -18.44 -6.13
N MET A 122 -9.71 -17.18 -5.65
CA MET A 122 -10.68 -16.14 -6.03
C MET A 122 -10.23 -15.41 -7.29
N TYR A 123 -10.06 -16.13 -8.39
CA TYR A 123 -9.49 -15.64 -9.64
C TYR A 123 -10.29 -14.50 -10.29
N ASP A 124 -11.61 -14.47 -10.14
CA ASP A 124 -12.45 -13.40 -10.67
C ASP A 124 -12.14 -12.05 -10.03
N GLN A 125 -11.91 -12.03 -8.72
CA GLN A 125 -11.50 -10.82 -8.02
C GLN A 125 -10.08 -10.40 -8.41
N VAL A 126 -9.16 -11.35 -8.54
CA VAL A 126 -7.81 -11.07 -9.06
C VAL A 126 -7.88 -10.48 -10.47
N ASN A 127 -8.77 -10.96 -11.34
CA ASN A 127 -8.95 -10.43 -12.68
C ASN A 127 -9.50 -9.00 -12.69
N LYS A 128 -10.38 -8.64 -11.76
CA LYS A 128 -10.85 -7.26 -11.58
C LYS A 128 -9.70 -6.34 -11.19
N ILE A 129 -8.92 -6.72 -10.18
CA ILE A 129 -7.73 -5.96 -9.72
C ILE A 129 -6.71 -5.84 -10.85
N ARG A 130 -6.45 -6.91 -11.60
CA ARG A 130 -5.54 -6.92 -12.74
C ARG A 130 -5.95 -5.93 -13.84
N LYS A 131 -7.25 -5.80 -14.14
CA LYS A 131 -7.76 -4.80 -15.09
C LYS A 131 -7.45 -3.38 -14.61
N GLU A 132 -7.64 -3.13 -13.32
CA GLU A 132 -7.32 -1.83 -12.71
C GLU A 132 -5.81 -1.57 -12.76
N TYR A 133 -4.97 -2.53 -12.39
CA TYR A 133 -3.51 -2.41 -12.45
C TYR A 133 -2.96 -2.09 -13.83
N ARG A 134 -3.62 -2.52 -14.91
CA ARG A 134 -3.23 -2.18 -16.29
C ARG A 134 -3.19 -0.68 -16.56
N ARG A 135 -3.99 0.13 -15.85
CA ARG A 135 -4.00 1.59 -16.04
C ARG A 135 -2.67 2.24 -15.70
N TYR A 136 -1.89 1.61 -14.82
CA TYR A 136 -0.65 2.16 -14.27
C TYR A 136 0.62 1.63 -14.96
N TRP A 137 0.50 0.95 -16.11
CA TRP A 137 1.64 0.30 -16.75
C TRP A 137 2.78 1.26 -17.08
N LYS A 138 2.48 2.47 -17.54
CA LYS A 138 3.49 3.49 -17.83
C LYS A 138 4.24 3.88 -16.56
N ASP A 139 3.50 4.23 -15.50
CA ASP A 139 4.08 4.64 -14.21
C ASP A 139 4.98 3.54 -13.64
N ILE A 140 4.61 2.29 -13.79
CA ILE A 140 5.37 1.15 -13.29
C ILE A 140 6.63 0.89 -14.12
N LEU A 141 6.52 0.86 -15.45
CA LEU A 141 7.63 0.44 -16.29
C LEU A 141 8.73 1.51 -16.38
N VAL A 142 8.37 2.79 -16.38
CA VAL A 142 9.37 3.89 -16.43
C VAL A 142 9.94 4.25 -15.05
N ASN A 143 9.35 3.76 -13.95
CA ASN A 143 9.76 4.12 -12.60
C ASN A 143 11.13 3.52 -12.25
N SER A 144 12.12 4.37 -11.97
CA SER A 144 13.47 3.96 -11.59
C SER A 144 13.58 3.36 -10.19
N HIS A 145 12.62 3.68 -9.28
CA HIS A 145 12.57 3.13 -7.93
C HIS A 145 12.09 1.67 -7.89
N ILE A 146 11.64 1.13 -9.02
CA ILE A 146 11.15 -0.25 -9.11
C ILE A 146 12.20 -1.14 -9.74
N THR A 147 12.58 -2.21 -9.04
CA THR A 147 13.54 -3.18 -9.53
C THR A 147 13.03 -3.93 -10.78
N ARG A 148 13.95 -4.36 -11.64
CA ARG A 148 13.61 -5.18 -12.83
C ARG A 148 12.81 -6.43 -12.43
N LYS A 149 13.15 -7.07 -11.31
CA LYS A 149 12.43 -8.23 -10.77
C LYS A 149 10.97 -7.90 -10.48
N ASN A 150 10.69 -6.76 -9.87
CA ASN A 150 9.32 -6.34 -9.56
C ASN A 150 8.55 -5.96 -10.83
N LYS A 151 9.18 -5.29 -11.79
CA LYS A 151 8.55 -5.02 -13.10
C LYS A 151 8.16 -6.33 -13.80
N LEU A 152 9.03 -7.34 -13.77
CA LEU A 152 8.73 -8.67 -14.34
C LEU A 152 7.54 -9.32 -13.60
N LYS A 153 7.52 -9.30 -12.26
CA LYS A 153 6.38 -9.82 -11.46
C LYS A 153 5.07 -9.14 -11.85
N TYR A 154 5.09 -7.82 -12.02
CA TYR A 154 3.93 -7.06 -12.46
C TYR A 154 3.45 -7.50 -13.86
N LEU A 155 4.35 -7.58 -14.83
CA LEU A 155 4.01 -8.02 -16.19
C LEU A 155 3.45 -9.44 -16.23
N LEU A 156 4.03 -10.37 -15.44
CA LEU A 156 3.52 -11.74 -15.32
C LEU A 156 2.09 -11.76 -14.74
N LEU A 157 1.81 -10.94 -13.73
CA LEU A 157 0.45 -10.81 -13.19
C LEU A 157 -0.52 -10.26 -14.25
N LEU A 158 -0.10 -9.24 -15.00
CA LEU A 158 -0.93 -8.68 -16.09
C LEU A 158 -1.18 -9.68 -17.22
N LEU A 159 -0.25 -10.58 -17.48
CA LEU A 159 -0.40 -11.61 -18.50
C LEU A 159 -1.34 -12.74 -18.03
N SER A 160 -1.04 -13.34 -16.90
CA SER A 160 -1.81 -14.45 -16.33
C SER A 160 -1.62 -14.58 -14.82
N PRO A 161 -2.70 -14.55 -14.02
CA PRO A 161 -2.61 -14.81 -12.58
C PRO A 161 -2.08 -16.21 -12.25
N HIS A 162 -2.41 -17.22 -13.06
CA HIS A 162 -1.92 -18.58 -12.87
C HIS A 162 -0.41 -18.68 -13.12
N LEU A 163 0.09 -18.04 -14.20
CA LEU A 163 1.51 -17.99 -14.48
C LEU A 163 2.26 -17.23 -13.40
N TYR A 164 1.72 -16.11 -12.97
CA TYR A 164 2.27 -15.32 -11.86
C TYR A 164 2.41 -16.16 -10.60
N GLN A 165 1.37 -16.90 -10.21
CA GLN A 165 1.36 -17.75 -9.02
C GLN A 165 2.45 -18.84 -9.08
N LYS A 166 2.59 -19.51 -10.23
CA LYS A 166 3.61 -20.55 -10.45
C LYS A 166 5.04 -19.99 -10.37
N VAL A 167 5.28 -18.85 -11.02
CA VAL A 167 6.62 -18.25 -11.11
C VAL A 167 7.00 -17.57 -9.78
N ARG A 168 6.04 -16.96 -9.07
CA ARG A 168 6.29 -16.35 -7.77
C ARG A 168 6.90 -17.31 -6.77
N ALA A 169 6.42 -18.55 -6.73
CA ALA A 169 6.95 -19.58 -5.83
C ALA A 169 8.44 -19.89 -6.08
N LYS A 170 8.93 -19.62 -7.31
CA LYS A 170 10.35 -19.82 -7.69
C LYS A 170 11.19 -18.55 -7.57
N LEU A 171 10.58 -17.38 -7.63
CA LEU A 171 11.27 -16.09 -7.59
C LEU A 171 11.43 -15.53 -6.18
N GLY A 172 10.83 -16.16 -5.18
CA GLY A 172 10.97 -15.90 -3.73
C GLY A 172 10.84 -14.44 -3.33
#